data_f9d9fd2cddb5e8b2819ebc9f2c477269
#
_entry.id   f9d9fd2cddb5e8b2819ebc9f2c477269
#
_cell.length_a   1.000
_cell.length_b   1.000
_cell.length_c   1.000
_cell.angle_alpha   90.00
_cell.angle_beta   90.00
_cell.angle_gamma   90.00
#
_symmetry.space_group_name_H-M   'P 1'
#
loop_
_entity.id
_entity.type
_entity.pdbx_description
1 polymer ?
#
loop_
_entity_poly.entity_id
_entity_poly.type
_entity_poly.pdbx_seq_one_letter_code
_entity_poly.pdbx_strand_id
1 'polypeptide(L)'
;MRAFVIAMESEAAVVRPFLREGDGLFVSGVGKVNAASATQKAIDAGADEILNCGVAGGFDPAMKIADVFEIDRAVEYDFDLAQLNGTEVGVHNERTTPYFGLQTRGLFPARTLGSGDRFSDSQADLPVLARLGVTIRDMEGAAIAHVCEMNGVPCRILKCLSDVHGKGAMTDQYKANLSKALLSLGQAFPAWCGK
;
A
#
# COMPACT_ATOMS: atom_id res chain seq x y z
N MET A 1 -20.62 2.67 -4.32
CA MET A 1 -20.15 3.04 -2.96
C MET A 1 -18.62 3.04 -2.95
N ARG A 2 -17.97 4.12 -2.52
CA ARG A 2 -16.52 4.08 -2.26
C ARG A 2 -16.27 3.33 -0.96
N ALA A 3 -15.25 2.47 -0.93
CA ALA A 3 -14.84 1.80 0.30
C ALA A 3 -13.36 2.04 0.60
N PHE A 4 -13.07 2.30 1.86
CA PHE A 4 -11.73 2.48 2.40
C PHE A 4 -11.32 1.19 3.10
N VAL A 5 -10.26 0.54 2.60
CA VAL A 5 -9.65 -0.64 3.22
C VAL A 5 -8.35 -0.19 3.87
N ILE A 6 -8.31 -0.21 5.19
CA ILE A 6 -7.23 0.38 6.00
C ILE A 6 -6.70 -0.68 6.97
N ALA A 7 -5.38 -0.75 7.12
CA ALA A 7 -4.78 -1.82 7.92
C ALA A 7 -4.97 -1.64 9.43
N MET A 8 -4.82 -0.42 9.95
CA MET A 8 -4.77 -0.15 11.39
C MET A 8 -5.80 0.88 11.82
N GLU A 9 -6.30 0.76 13.06
CA GLU A 9 -7.21 1.76 13.64
C GLU A 9 -6.61 3.17 13.74
N SER A 10 -5.31 3.28 13.96
CA SER A 10 -4.61 4.58 13.96
C SER A 10 -4.64 5.29 12.61
N GLU A 11 -4.58 4.54 11.52
CA GLU A 11 -4.73 5.05 10.15
C GLU A 11 -6.21 5.32 9.83
N ALA A 12 -7.11 4.43 10.24
CA ALA A 12 -8.55 4.59 10.07
C ALA A 12 -9.06 5.86 10.78
N ALA A 13 -8.50 6.21 11.94
CA ALA A 13 -8.82 7.44 12.66
C ALA A 13 -8.50 8.71 11.82
N VAL A 14 -7.49 8.65 10.95
CA VAL A 14 -7.16 9.74 10.01
C VAL A 14 -8.24 9.89 8.93
N VAL A 15 -8.83 8.80 8.49
CA VAL A 15 -9.81 8.74 7.40
C VAL A 15 -11.23 9.10 7.87
N ARG A 16 -11.63 8.63 9.06
CA ARG A 16 -13.00 8.77 9.60
C ARG A 16 -13.61 10.17 9.48
N PRO A 17 -12.89 11.27 9.78
CA PRO A 17 -13.48 12.62 9.69
C PRO A 17 -13.84 13.05 8.26
N PHE A 18 -13.36 12.33 7.25
CA PHE A 18 -13.52 12.67 5.85
C PHE A 18 -14.45 11.73 5.08
N LEU A 19 -15.02 10.74 5.75
CA LEU A 19 -16.02 9.85 5.15
C LEU A 19 -17.27 10.65 4.81
N ARG A 20 -17.88 10.30 3.67
CA ARG A 20 -19.17 10.83 3.22
C ARG A 20 -20.27 9.83 3.55
N GLU A 21 -21.50 10.29 3.53
CA GLU A 21 -22.65 9.38 3.55
C GLU A 21 -22.55 8.38 2.39
N GLY A 22 -22.71 7.10 2.70
CA GLY A 22 -22.55 6.02 1.75
C GLY A 22 -21.13 5.50 1.54
N ASP A 23 -20.09 6.10 2.14
CA ASP A 23 -18.74 5.53 2.15
C ASP A 23 -18.64 4.35 3.12
N GLY A 24 -17.95 3.27 2.74
CA GLY A 24 -17.61 2.15 3.61
C GLY A 24 -16.20 2.29 4.20
N LEU A 25 -16.01 1.88 5.47
CA LEU A 25 -14.69 1.78 6.10
C LEU A 25 -14.49 0.37 6.66
N PHE A 26 -13.45 -0.30 6.17
CA PHE A 26 -13.08 -1.67 6.53
C PHE A 26 -11.67 -1.66 7.11
N VAL A 27 -11.57 -1.89 8.41
CA VAL A 27 -10.27 -2.06 9.08
C VAL A 27 -9.88 -3.52 8.98
N SER A 28 -8.85 -3.79 8.17
CA SER A 28 -8.50 -5.17 7.78
C SER A 28 -7.67 -5.91 8.85
N GLY A 29 -6.83 -5.20 9.57
CA GLY A 29 -5.64 -5.76 10.21
C GLY A 29 -4.47 -5.80 9.23
N VAL A 30 -3.27 -6.03 9.77
CA VAL A 30 -2.01 -6.06 9.02
C VAL A 30 -1.87 -7.37 8.24
N GLY A 31 -1.28 -7.29 7.04
CA GLY A 31 -0.90 -8.43 6.22
C GLY A 31 -1.81 -8.71 5.04
N LYS A 32 -1.26 -9.37 4.02
CA LYS A 32 -1.89 -9.58 2.72
C LYS A 32 -3.22 -10.33 2.79
N VAL A 33 -3.30 -11.39 3.58
CA VAL A 33 -4.53 -12.20 3.72
C VAL A 33 -5.67 -11.37 4.34
N ASN A 34 -5.36 -10.60 5.38
CA ASN A 34 -6.32 -9.70 6.03
C ASN A 34 -6.82 -8.64 5.06
N ALA A 35 -5.91 -7.99 4.34
CA ALA A 35 -6.20 -6.98 3.35
C ALA A 35 -7.06 -7.52 2.21
N ALA A 36 -6.71 -8.67 1.65
CA ALA A 36 -7.47 -9.34 0.60
C ALA A 36 -8.91 -9.68 1.05
N SER A 37 -9.05 -10.28 2.26
CA SER A 37 -10.36 -10.60 2.83
C SER A 37 -11.23 -9.37 3.03
N ALA A 38 -10.66 -8.28 3.57
CA ALA A 38 -11.40 -7.03 3.79
C ALA A 38 -11.81 -6.36 2.47
N THR A 39 -10.92 -6.40 1.47
CA THR A 39 -11.20 -5.86 0.13
C THR A 39 -12.35 -6.62 -0.53
N GLN A 40 -12.33 -7.96 -0.50
CA GLN A 40 -13.44 -8.76 -1.05
C GLN A 40 -14.76 -8.47 -0.34
N LYS A 41 -14.75 -8.38 1.00
CA LYS A 41 -15.95 -8.01 1.77
C LYS A 41 -16.48 -6.63 1.39
N ALA A 42 -15.61 -5.66 1.13
CA ALA A 42 -16.00 -4.33 0.68
C ALA A 42 -16.68 -4.38 -0.69
N ILE A 43 -16.13 -5.16 -1.61
CA ILE A 43 -16.69 -5.37 -2.96
C ILE A 43 -18.02 -6.08 -2.87
N ASP A 44 -18.14 -7.15 -2.09
CA ASP A 44 -19.39 -7.89 -1.87
C ASP A 44 -20.47 -7.01 -1.23
N ALA A 45 -20.09 -6.00 -0.45
CA ALA A 45 -20.99 -4.99 0.10
C ALA A 45 -21.38 -3.89 -0.90
N GLY A 46 -20.92 -3.98 -2.16
CA GLY A 46 -21.27 -3.07 -3.25
C GLY A 46 -20.29 -1.92 -3.46
N ALA A 47 -19.03 -2.09 -3.06
CA ALA A 47 -18.01 -1.10 -3.42
C ALA A 47 -17.70 -1.15 -4.91
N ASP A 48 -17.71 0.02 -5.54
CA ASP A 48 -17.37 0.26 -6.96
C ASP A 48 -16.03 1.03 -7.11
N GLU A 49 -15.42 1.41 -6.00
CA GLU A 49 -14.08 1.98 -5.91
C GLU A 49 -13.48 1.62 -4.55
N ILE A 50 -12.23 1.14 -4.54
CA ILE A 50 -11.46 0.86 -3.33
C ILE A 50 -10.36 1.91 -3.16
N LEU A 51 -10.26 2.43 -1.94
CA LEU A 51 -9.24 3.39 -1.52
C LEU A 51 -8.46 2.80 -0.35
N ASN A 52 -7.15 2.76 -0.47
CA ASN A 52 -6.26 2.43 0.64
C ASN A 52 -5.37 3.62 0.96
N CYS A 53 -5.16 3.90 2.22
CA CYS A 53 -4.12 4.82 2.65
C CYS A 53 -3.53 4.36 3.98
N GLY A 54 -2.28 4.70 4.20
CA GLY A 54 -1.57 4.28 5.40
C GLY A 54 -0.11 4.68 5.38
N VAL A 55 0.62 4.21 6.38
CA VAL A 55 2.07 4.42 6.47
C VAL A 55 2.84 3.34 5.73
N ALA A 56 4.09 3.64 5.36
CA ALA A 56 4.95 2.74 4.60
C ALA A 56 6.43 3.05 4.85
N GLY A 57 7.31 2.10 4.55
CA GLY A 57 8.75 2.28 4.57
C GLY A 57 9.30 2.73 3.21
N GLY A 58 10.21 3.70 3.19
CA GLY A 58 10.89 4.18 1.98
C GLY A 58 12.22 3.47 1.75
N PHE A 59 12.58 3.23 0.49
CA PHE A 59 13.82 2.57 0.07
C PHE A 59 14.70 3.42 -0.85
N ASP A 60 14.33 4.66 -1.11
CA ASP A 60 15.17 5.65 -1.80
C ASP A 60 15.79 6.59 -0.75
N PRO A 61 17.14 6.72 -0.69
CA PRO A 61 17.81 7.58 0.29
C PRO A 61 17.42 9.07 0.21
N ALA A 62 16.90 9.53 -0.93
CA ALA A 62 16.42 10.90 -1.10
C ALA A 62 15.09 11.16 -0.38
N MET A 63 14.33 10.11 -0.07
CA MET A 63 13.04 10.20 0.63
C MET A 63 13.21 10.67 2.08
N LYS A 64 12.15 11.28 2.61
CA LYS A 64 12.10 11.80 3.98
C LYS A 64 10.89 11.25 4.73
N ILE A 65 11.02 11.18 6.05
CA ILE A 65 9.89 10.89 6.94
C ILE A 65 8.77 11.91 6.70
N ALA A 66 7.56 11.42 6.59
CA ALA A 66 6.33 12.15 6.29
C ALA A 66 6.17 12.63 4.83
N ASP A 67 7.04 12.21 3.90
CA ASP A 67 6.77 12.35 2.47
C ASP A 67 5.53 11.52 2.08
N VAL A 68 4.68 12.09 1.22
CA VAL A 68 3.44 11.47 0.76
C VAL A 68 3.54 11.12 -0.73
N PHE A 69 3.08 9.94 -1.09
CA PHE A 69 3.14 9.42 -2.46
C PHE A 69 1.82 8.76 -2.88
N GLU A 70 1.42 8.98 -4.12
CA GLU A 70 0.46 8.12 -4.81
C GLU A 70 1.17 6.87 -5.32
N ILE A 71 0.45 5.75 -5.38
CA ILE A 71 0.98 4.50 -5.92
C ILE A 71 0.37 4.28 -7.30
N ASP A 72 1.21 4.16 -8.32
CA ASP A 72 0.79 3.92 -9.71
C ASP A 72 0.76 2.43 -10.07
N ARG A 73 1.52 1.61 -9.34
CA ARG A 73 1.53 0.15 -9.47
C ARG A 73 2.04 -0.50 -8.18
N ALA A 74 1.54 -1.70 -7.92
CA ALA A 74 1.93 -2.48 -6.76
C ALA A 74 2.38 -3.89 -7.18
N VAL A 75 3.21 -4.54 -6.35
CA VAL A 75 3.70 -5.90 -6.58
C VAL A 75 3.83 -6.65 -5.25
N GLU A 76 3.47 -7.93 -5.23
CA GLU A 76 3.75 -8.84 -4.12
C GLU A 76 5.18 -9.36 -4.25
N TYR A 77 6.16 -8.65 -3.68
CA TYR A 77 7.58 -8.93 -3.87
C TYR A 77 8.08 -10.20 -3.19
N ASP A 78 7.30 -10.79 -2.32
CA ASP A 78 7.56 -12.05 -1.61
C ASP A 78 6.84 -13.26 -2.22
N PHE A 79 6.13 -13.10 -3.34
CA PHE A 79 5.57 -14.19 -4.13
C PHE A 79 6.61 -14.65 -5.17
N ASP A 80 7.17 -15.86 -4.99
CA ASP A 80 8.27 -16.36 -5.82
C ASP A 80 8.02 -17.80 -6.28
N LEU A 81 7.85 -17.97 -7.59
CA LEU A 81 7.76 -19.26 -8.27
C LEU A 81 8.94 -19.49 -9.23
N ALA A 82 10.00 -18.67 -9.15
CA ALA A 82 11.10 -18.72 -10.11
C ALA A 82 11.76 -20.12 -10.20
N GLN A 83 11.91 -20.81 -9.07
CA GLN A 83 12.48 -22.17 -9.04
C GLN A 83 11.52 -23.23 -9.61
N LEU A 84 10.20 -22.98 -9.58
CA LEU A 84 9.20 -23.93 -10.06
C LEU A 84 8.99 -23.83 -11.58
N ASN A 85 8.85 -22.62 -12.09
CA ASN A 85 8.43 -22.38 -13.48
C ASN A 85 9.23 -21.29 -14.22
N GLY A 86 10.27 -20.73 -13.60
CA GLY A 86 11.13 -19.71 -14.22
C GLY A 86 10.50 -18.32 -14.34
N THR A 87 9.33 -18.09 -13.74
CA THR A 87 8.69 -16.77 -13.75
C THR A 87 9.46 -15.76 -12.89
N GLU A 88 9.34 -14.48 -13.22
CA GLU A 88 9.85 -13.41 -12.37
C GLU A 88 9.10 -13.37 -11.03
N VAL A 89 9.81 -12.96 -9.96
CA VAL A 89 9.19 -12.71 -8.65
C VAL A 89 8.02 -11.73 -8.78
N GLY A 90 6.92 -12.01 -8.10
CA GLY A 90 5.69 -11.24 -8.15
C GLY A 90 4.74 -11.63 -9.29
N VAL A 91 5.18 -12.49 -10.23
CA VAL A 91 4.32 -12.97 -11.32
C VAL A 91 3.50 -14.17 -10.85
N HIS A 92 2.20 -13.97 -10.72
CA HIS A 92 1.23 -15.03 -10.46
C HIS A 92 0.97 -15.83 -11.75
N ASN A 93 0.59 -17.12 -11.63
CA ASN A 93 0.54 -18.08 -12.74
C ASN A 93 -0.25 -17.59 -13.98
N GLU A 94 -1.32 -16.85 -13.78
CA GLU A 94 -2.20 -16.38 -14.85
C GLU A 94 -1.75 -15.03 -15.44
N ARG A 95 -0.57 -14.54 -15.05
CA ARG A 95 -0.11 -13.19 -15.40
C ARG A 95 1.19 -13.21 -16.18
N THR A 96 1.40 -12.15 -16.96
CA THR A 96 2.65 -11.91 -17.72
C THR A 96 3.48 -10.76 -17.12
N THR A 97 2.98 -10.12 -16.04
CA THR A 97 3.64 -9.00 -15.35
C THR A 97 3.47 -9.16 -13.85
N PRO A 98 4.47 -8.76 -13.04
CA PRO A 98 4.36 -8.78 -11.60
C PRO A 98 3.49 -7.65 -11.02
N TYR A 99 3.14 -6.64 -11.82
CA TYR A 99 2.53 -5.41 -11.32
C TYR A 99 1.01 -5.41 -11.49
N PHE A 100 0.31 -4.96 -10.45
CA PHE A 100 -1.08 -4.53 -10.47
C PHE A 100 -1.11 -3.02 -10.71
N GLY A 101 -1.75 -2.59 -11.79
CA GLY A 101 -1.89 -1.17 -12.15
C GLY A 101 -2.89 -0.44 -11.24
N LEU A 102 -2.57 0.79 -10.86
CA LEU A 102 -3.38 1.60 -9.97
C LEU A 102 -3.68 2.97 -10.57
N GLN A 103 -4.84 3.51 -10.23
CA GLN A 103 -5.21 4.86 -10.64
C GLN A 103 -4.55 5.90 -9.72
N THR A 104 -4.07 6.98 -10.30
CA THR A 104 -3.55 8.14 -9.57
C THR A 104 -4.36 9.39 -9.92
N ARG A 105 -4.32 10.39 -9.06
CA ARG A 105 -4.89 11.73 -9.32
C ARG A 105 -3.85 12.73 -9.80
N GLY A 106 -2.56 12.39 -9.70
CA GLY A 106 -1.45 13.28 -10.03
C GLY A 106 -1.24 14.42 -9.03
N LEU A 107 -1.73 14.26 -7.80
CA LEU A 107 -1.60 15.27 -6.74
C LEU A 107 -0.30 15.13 -5.95
N PHE A 108 0.23 13.92 -5.90
CA PHE A 108 1.50 13.59 -5.24
C PHE A 108 2.41 12.80 -6.19
N PRO A 109 3.73 12.80 -5.97
CA PRO A 109 4.64 12.00 -6.80
C PRO A 109 4.23 10.52 -6.78
N ALA A 110 4.17 9.90 -7.97
CA ALA A 110 3.84 8.48 -8.09
C ALA A 110 5.04 7.58 -7.81
N ARG A 111 4.79 6.40 -7.21
CA ARG A 111 5.83 5.40 -6.87
C ARG A 111 5.31 3.98 -7.01
N THR A 112 6.25 3.05 -7.23
CA THR A 112 5.99 1.61 -7.19
C THR A 112 6.00 1.12 -5.75
N LEU A 113 4.93 0.43 -5.34
CA LEU A 113 4.77 -0.18 -4.03
C LEU A 113 5.08 -1.68 -4.07
N GLY A 114 5.90 -2.15 -3.14
CA GLY A 114 6.04 -3.59 -2.87
C GLY A 114 5.34 -3.97 -1.57
N SER A 115 4.48 -5.01 -1.62
CA SER A 115 3.87 -5.56 -0.41
C SER A 115 4.39 -6.95 -0.10
N GLY A 116 4.61 -7.24 1.19
CA GLY A 116 5.03 -8.55 1.67
C GLY A 116 4.74 -8.72 3.16
N ASP A 117 4.50 -9.97 3.58
CA ASP A 117 4.06 -10.28 4.96
C ASP A 117 5.22 -10.27 5.97
N ARG A 118 6.09 -9.26 5.84
CA ARG A 118 7.23 -9.11 6.74
C ARG A 118 7.58 -7.64 6.97
N PHE A 119 7.59 -7.20 8.23
CA PHE A 119 8.28 -5.98 8.65
C PHE A 119 9.71 -6.34 9.03
N SER A 120 10.71 -5.82 8.34
CA SER A 120 12.09 -6.24 8.54
C SER A 120 13.10 -5.15 8.19
N ASP A 121 14.10 -5.02 9.06
CA ASP A 121 15.34 -4.26 8.81
C ASP A 121 16.35 -5.06 7.95
N SER A 122 16.04 -6.30 7.60
CA SER A 122 16.91 -7.18 6.81
C SER A 122 17.17 -6.59 5.43
N GLN A 123 18.42 -6.67 4.98
CA GLN A 123 18.82 -6.31 3.63
C GLN A 123 18.51 -7.41 2.60
N ALA A 124 18.01 -8.56 3.03
CA ALA A 124 17.75 -9.71 2.15
C ALA A 124 16.75 -9.39 1.02
N ASP A 125 15.82 -8.46 1.25
CA ASP A 125 14.82 -8.09 0.27
C ASP A 125 15.32 -7.02 -0.73
N LEU A 126 16.42 -6.31 -0.43
CA LEU A 126 16.90 -5.20 -1.27
C LEU A 126 17.14 -5.57 -2.73
N PRO A 127 17.76 -6.73 -3.06
CA PRO A 127 17.98 -7.10 -4.46
C PRO A 127 16.66 -7.29 -5.24
N VAL A 128 15.65 -7.91 -4.64
CA VAL A 128 14.36 -8.13 -5.30
C VAL A 128 13.58 -6.82 -5.42
N LEU A 129 13.58 -5.98 -4.39
CA LEU A 129 12.94 -4.66 -4.42
C LEU A 129 13.56 -3.77 -5.51
N ALA A 130 14.89 -3.73 -5.60
CA ALA A 130 15.60 -2.97 -6.62
C ALA A 130 15.28 -3.45 -8.03
N ARG A 131 15.28 -4.78 -8.26
CA ARG A 131 14.94 -5.39 -9.56
C ARG A 131 13.52 -5.04 -10.00
N LEU A 132 12.57 -5.04 -9.05
CA LEU A 132 11.17 -4.68 -9.29
C LEU A 132 10.91 -3.16 -9.28
N GLY A 133 11.94 -2.32 -9.15
CA GLY A 133 11.79 -0.87 -9.09
C GLY A 133 10.93 -0.38 -7.92
N VAL A 134 10.84 -1.17 -6.85
CA VAL A 134 10.08 -0.82 -5.64
C VAL A 134 10.88 0.20 -4.83
N THR A 135 10.25 1.31 -4.52
CA THR A 135 10.84 2.37 -3.68
C THR A 135 10.07 2.60 -2.40
N ILE A 136 8.88 2.01 -2.26
CA ILE A 136 8.02 2.08 -1.06
C ILE A 136 7.57 0.66 -0.73
N ARG A 137 7.55 0.30 0.55
CA ARG A 137 7.12 -1.03 1.02
C ARG A 137 6.08 -0.93 2.12
N ASP A 138 5.04 -1.77 2.01
CA ASP A 138 4.03 -2.01 3.03
C ASP A 138 3.74 -3.52 3.19
N MET A 139 2.63 -3.86 3.81
CA MET A 139 2.21 -5.24 4.01
C MET A 139 0.82 -5.56 3.40
N GLU A 140 0.16 -4.64 2.68
CA GLU A 140 -1.24 -4.79 2.25
C GLU A 140 -1.53 -4.36 0.81
N GLY A 141 -0.94 -3.26 0.35
CA GLY A 141 -1.41 -2.53 -0.83
C GLY A 141 -1.45 -3.36 -2.11
N ALA A 142 -0.47 -4.23 -2.34
CA ALA A 142 -0.48 -5.10 -3.52
C ALA A 142 -1.59 -6.15 -3.45
N ALA A 143 -1.90 -6.70 -2.27
CA ALA A 143 -2.99 -7.66 -2.12
C ALA A 143 -4.36 -6.99 -2.33
N ILE A 144 -4.54 -5.74 -1.88
CA ILE A 144 -5.72 -4.93 -2.17
C ILE A 144 -5.86 -4.72 -3.69
N ALA A 145 -4.78 -4.28 -4.35
CA ALA A 145 -4.76 -4.06 -5.79
C ALA A 145 -5.05 -5.35 -6.59
N HIS A 146 -4.51 -6.48 -6.13
CA HIS A 146 -4.74 -7.80 -6.72
C HIS A 146 -6.23 -8.19 -6.68
N VAL A 147 -6.86 -8.11 -5.51
CA VAL A 147 -8.30 -8.41 -5.38
C VAL A 147 -9.15 -7.45 -6.20
N CYS A 148 -8.80 -6.16 -6.24
CA CYS A 148 -9.50 -5.18 -7.08
C CYS A 148 -9.40 -5.53 -8.57
N GLU A 149 -8.22 -5.91 -9.06
CA GLU A 149 -8.03 -6.32 -10.45
C GLU A 149 -8.86 -7.57 -10.79
N MET A 150 -8.86 -8.59 -9.92
CA MET A 150 -9.65 -9.81 -10.11
C MET A 150 -11.17 -9.52 -10.23
N ASN A 151 -11.64 -8.47 -9.56
CA ASN A 151 -13.05 -8.08 -9.55
C ASN A 151 -13.39 -6.93 -10.54
N GLY A 152 -12.40 -6.39 -11.26
CA GLY A 152 -12.60 -5.25 -12.17
C GLY A 152 -12.97 -3.95 -11.46
N VAL A 153 -12.61 -3.79 -10.18
CA VAL A 153 -12.92 -2.62 -9.36
C VAL A 153 -11.71 -1.67 -9.33
N PRO A 154 -11.88 -0.38 -9.65
CA PRO A 154 -10.79 0.58 -9.59
C PRO A 154 -10.24 0.74 -8.16
N CYS A 155 -8.92 0.88 -8.08
CA CYS A 155 -8.20 1.03 -6.82
C CYS A 155 -7.25 2.23 -6.86
N ARG A 156 -7.19 2.97 -5.74
CA ARG A 156 -6.20 4.03 -5.52
C ARG A 156 -5.53 3.86 -4.16
N ILE A 157 -4.23 4.11 -4.11
CA ILE A 157 -3.43 3.97 -2.89
C ILE A 157 -2.62 5.23 -2.63
N LEU A 158 -2.65 5.71 -1.38
CA LEU A 158 -1.85 6.82 -0.86
C LEU A 158 -0.98 6.34 0.30
N LYS A 159 0.32 6.58 0.25
CA LYS A 159 1.25 6.20 1.32
C LYS A 159 2.04 7.38 1.86
N CYS A 160 2.25 7.38 3.17
CA CYS A 160 3.08 8.35 3.87
C CYS A 160 4.23 7.64 4.59
N LEU A 161 5.45 8.14 4.48
CA LEU A 161 6.61 7.43 5.01
C LEU A 161 6.76 7.61 6.53
N SER A 162 6.78 6.49 7.26
CA SER A 162 7.11 6.41 8.69
C SER A 162 8.59 6.14 8.95
N ASP A 163 9.26 5.49 8.01
CA ASP A 163 10.64 5.05 8.10
C ASP A 163 11.31 5.05 6.71
N VAL A 164 12.64 5.20 6.67
CA VAL A 164 13.43 5.20 5.44
C VAL A 164 14.66 4.33 5.64
N HIS A 165 14.84 3.34 4.76
CA HIS A 165 15.98 2.43 4.78
C HIS A 165 17.32 3.21 4.73
N GLY A 166 18.31 2.77 5.51
CA GLY A 166 19.63 3.38 5.59
C GLY A 166 19.74 4.61 6.50
N LYS A 167 18.64 5.04 7.15
CA LYS A 167 18.62 6.16 8.11
C LYS A 167 18.46 5.71 9.57
N GLY A 168 18.97 4.53 9.90
CA GLY A 168 18.82 3.86 11.20
C GLY A 168 17.87 2.67 11.11
N ALA A 169 17.65 1.97 12.24
CA ALA A 169 16.72 0.84 12.29
C ALA A 169 15.30 1.29 11.94
N MET A 170 14.68 0.63 10.96
CA MET A 170 13.33 1.01 10.48
C MET A 170 12.29 0.87 11.58
N THR A 171 12.42 -0.15 12.44
CA THR A 171 11.53 -0.35 13.60
C THR A 171 11.54 0.84 14.55
N ASP A 172 12.72 1.40 14.86
CA ASP A 172 12.86 2.55 15.75
C ASP A 172 12.30 3.82 15.08
N GLN A 173 12.61 4.02 13.79
CA GLN A 173 12.06 5.11 12.99
C GLN A 173 10.53 5.05 12.96
N TYR A 174 9.94 3.89 12.66
CA TYR A 174 8.50 3.69 12.65
C TYR A 174 7.86 4.12 13.97
N LYS A 175 8.37 3.60 15.10
CA LYS A 175 7.85 3.94 16.43
C LYS A 175 7.96 5.43 16.74
N ALA A 176 9.07 6.05 16.38
CA ALA A 176 9.32 7.46 16.64
C ALA A 176 8.51 8.41 15.74
N ASN A 177 8.21 8.00 14.51
CA ASN A 177 7.65 8.89 13.50
C ASN A 177 6.20 8.57 13.10
N LEU A 178 5.59 7.50 13.62
CA LEU A 178 4.22 7.12 13.25
C LEU A 178 3.23 8.28 13.37
N SER A 179 3.24 8.99 14.50
CA SER A 179 2.33 10.13 14.71
C SER A 179 2.56 11.27 13.71
N LYS A 180 3.83 11.54 13.35
CA LYS A 180 4.18 12.54 12.33
C LYS A 180 3.71 12.13 10.95
N ALA A 181 3.90 10.86 10.58
CA ALA A 181 3.45 10.33 9.30
C ALA A 181 1.91 10.36 9.19
N LEU A 182 1.19 9.96 10.25
CA LEU A 182 -0.27 10.02 10.31
C LEU A 182 -0.80 11.46 10.19
N LEU A 183 -0.13 12.43 10.82
CA LEU A 183 -0.49 13.85 10.67
C LEU A 183 -0.34 14.32 9.22
N SER A 184 0.79 14.02 8.59
CA SER A 184 1.03 14.38 7.18
C SER A 184 0.03 13.69 6.23
N LEU A 185 -0.26 12.40 6.48
CA LEU A 185 -1.29 11.67 5.74
C LEU A 185 -2.66 12.37 5.86
N GLY A 186 -3.04 12.78 7.08
CA GLY A 186 -4.30 13.48 7.35
C GLY A 186 -4.41 14.84 6.65
N GLN A 187 -3.29 15.53 6.47
CA GLN A 187 -3.24 16.79 5.71
C GLN A 187 -3.37 16.57 4.20
N ALA A 188 -2.80 15.50 3.68
CA ALA A 188 -2.86 15.15 2.26
C ALA A 188 -4.20 14.52 1.84
N PHE A 189 -4.80 13.75 2.74
CA PHE A 189 -5.96 12.91 2.46
C PHE A 189 -7.18 13.66 1.89
N PRO A 190 -7.61 14.84 2.40
CA PRO A 190 -8.80 15.53 1.88
C PRO A 190 -8.68 15.85 0.38
N ALA A 191 -7.55 16.39 -0.05
CA ALA A 191 -7.32 16.69 -1.46
C ALA A 191 -7.31 15.40 -2.31
N TRP A 192 -6.66 14.36 -1.80
CA TRP A 192 -6.54 13.09 -2.52
C TRP A 192 -7.87 12.33 -2.61
N CYS A 193 -8.68 12.29 -1.57
CA CYS A 193 -9.98 11.62 -1.60
C CYS A 193 -11.07 12.42 -2.34
N GLY A 194 -10.78 13.66 -2.77
CA GLY A 194 -11.68 14.49 -3.57
C GLY A 194 -12.66 15.31 -2.73
N LYS A 195 -12.19 15.85 -1.62
CA LYS A 195 -12.90 16.90 -0.86
C LYS A 195 -12.41 18.27 -1.25
#